data_d4015acb9a95efa093e407a822c6af32
#
_entry.id   d4015acb9a95efa093e407a822c6af32
#
_cell.length_a   1.000
_cell.length_b   1.000
_cell.length_c   1.000
_cell.angle_alpha   90.00
_cell.angle_beta   90.00
_cell.angle_gamma   90.00
#
_symmetry.space_group_name_H-M   'P 1'
#
loop_
_entity.id
_entity.type
_entity.pdbx_description
1 polymer ?
#
loop_
_entity_poly.entity_id
_entity_poly.type
_entity_poly.pdbx_seq_one_letter_code
_entity_poly.pdbx_strand_id
1 'polypeptide(L)'
;LYGAEAVNVQPHSGSQANFAVYTSVLTPGDKVLGMNLSHGGHLTHGNPANFSGKLYQFCQYGVGVDNGLIDYDELATVAARERPKMITVGASAYSRVIDFARMGEIARGVGALLFADIAHIAGLVATGVHPSPVPHADFVTTTTHKTLRGPRGGLILCRAAHAKAIDSAMFPGGQGGP
;
A
#
# COMPACT_ATOMS: atom_id res chain seq x y z
N LEU A 1 -13.55 2.99 12.70
CA LEU A 1 -12.75 1.80 12.96
C LEU A 1 -11.24 2.10 12.86
N TYR A 2 -10.80 2.80 11.80
CA TYR A 2 -9.39 3.10 11.54
C TYR A 2 -9.01 4.56 11.76
N GLY A 3 -9.97 5.47 11.96
CA GLY A 3 -9.72 6.90 12.18
C GLY A 3 -9.20 7.65 10.96
N ALA A 4 -9.50 7.20 9.74
CA ALA A 4 -9.12 7.87 8.52
C ALA A 4 -9.98 9.11 8.22
N GLU A 5 -9.42 10.08 7.47
CA GLU A 5 -10.12 11.31 7.09
C GLU A 5 -11.15 11.07 5.99
N ALA A 6 -10.88 10.16 5.06
CA ALA A 6 -11.79 9.77 3.97
C ALA A 6 -11.71 8.27 3.69
N VAL A 7 -12.80 7.73 3.13
CA VAL A 7 -12.91 6.30 2.82
C VAL A 7 -13.73 6.09 1.54
N ASN A 8 -13.25 5.16 0.70
CA ASN A 8 -14.02 4.62 -0.43
C ASN A 8 -14.19 3.11 -0.25
N VAL A 9 -15.43 2.62 -0.31
CA VAL A 9 -15.81 1.21 -0.08
C VAL A 9 -16.32 0.51 -1.35
N GLN A 10 -16.14 1.12 -2.52
CA GLN A 10 -16.59 0.56 -3.80
C GLN A 10 -15.69 -0.57 -4.36
N PRO A 11 -14.39 -0.72 -3.98
CA PRO A 11 -13.58 -1.78 -4.57
C PRO A 11 -14.17 -3.17 -4.32
N HIS A 12 -14.20 -4.00 -5.37
CA HIS A 12 -14.65 -5.40 -5.28
C HIS A 12 -13.58 -6.32 -4.67
N SER A 13 -12.34 -5.84 -4.57
CA SER A 13 -11.20 -6.60 -4.06
C SER A 13 -10.06 -5.67 -3.61
N GLY A 14 -9.10 -6.22 -2.88
CA GLY A 14 -7.86 -5.50 -2.54
C GLY A 14 -7.05 -5.11 -3.79
N SER A 15 -7.01 -5.96 -4.81
CA SER A 15 -6.31 -5.63 -6.05
C SER A 15 -6.93 -4.42 -6.78
N GLN A 16 -8.26 -4.32 -6.79
CA GLN A 16 -8.95 -3.15 -7.35
C GLN A 16 -8.72 -1.90 -6.49
N ALA A 17 -8.73 -2.03 -5.17
CA ALA A 17 -8.37 -0.94 -4.28
C ALA A 17 -6.96 -0.42 -4.55
N ASN A 18 -5.99 -1.32 -4.68
CA ASN A 18 -4.61 -0.98 -5.01
C ASN A 18 -4.49 -0.34 -6.40
N PHE A 19 -5.22 -0.86 -7.40
CA PHE A 19 -5.29 -0.27 -8.73
C PHE A 19 -5.76 1.19 -8.67
N ALA A 20 -6.85 1.45 -7.95
CA ALA A 20 -7.38 2.81 -7.80
C ALA A 20 -6.40 3.77 -7.11
N VAL A 21 -5.69 3.30 -6.07
CA VAL A 21 -4.64 4.11 -5.43
C VAL A 21 -3.54 4.48 -6.43
N TYR A 22 -2.98 3.51 -7.15
CA TYR A 22 -1.93 3.80 -8.12
C TYR A 22 -2.40 4.76 -9.21
N THR A 23 -3.55 4.48 -9.83
CA THR A 23 -4.05 5.28 -10.96
C THR A 23 -4.53 6.66 -10.56
N SER A 24 -4.85 6.90 -9.29
CA SER A 24 -5.28 8.21 -8.80
C SER A 24 -4.15 9.24 -8.74
N VAL A 25 -2.90 8.81 -8.58
CA VAL A 25 -1.76 9.71 -8.32
C VAL A 25 -0.51 9.41 -9.14
N LEU A 26 -0.46 8.30 -9.86
CA LEU A 26 0.67 7.90 -10.70
C LEU A 26 0.29 7.89 -12.18
N THR A 27 1.29 8.13 -13.02
CA THR A 27 1.22 7.93 -14.47
C THR A 27 2.03 6.70 -14.89
N PRO A 28 1.67 6.00 -15.98
CA PRO A 28 2.48 4.90 -16.49
C PRO A 28 3.96 5.29 -16.64
N GLY A 29 4.84 4.42 -16.14
CA GLY A 29 6.29 4.65 -16.12
C GLY A 29 6.82 5.30 -14.84
N ASP A 30 5.96 5.77 -13.94
CA ASP A 30 6.41 6.29 -12.64
C ASP A 30 7.08 5.21 -11.80
N LYS A 31 8.10 5.62 -11.03
CA LYS A 31 8.81 4.71 -10.13
C LYS A 31 8.04 4.49 -8.82
N VAL A 32 7.99 3.23 -8.41
CA VAL A 32 7.41 2.80 -7.13
C VAL A 32 8.42 1.90 -6.41
N LEU A 33 8.58 2.08 -5.10
CA LEU A 33 9.36 1.17 -4.27
C LEU A 33 8.42 0.26 -3.50
N GLY A 34 8.54 -1.05 -3.70
CA GLY A 34 7.66 -2.06 -3.09
C GLY A 34 8.42 -3.24 -2.49
N MET A 35 7.75 -4.00 -1.61
CA MET A 35 8.35 -5.19 -1.02
C MET A 35 8.46 -6.31 -2.06
N ASN A 36 9.62 -6.96 -2.09
CA ASN A 36 9.87 -8.12 -2.96
C ASN A 36 8.87 -9.25 -2.66
N LEU A 37 8.29 -9.83 -3.72
CA LEU A 37 7.33 -10.94 -3.59
C LEU A 37 7.93 -12.14 -2.84
N SER A 38 9.18 -12.48 -3.12
CA SER A 38 9.89 -13.59 -2.45
C SER A 38 10.20 -13.31 -0.98
N HIS A 39 10.08 -12.07 -0.54
CA HIS A 39 10.26 -11.65 0.86
C HIS A 39 8.93 -11.39 1.58
N GLY A 40 7.82 -11.81 0.97
CA GLY A 40 6.48 -11.73 1.55
C GLY A 40 5.58 -10.65 0.95
N GLY A 41 6.01 -9.90 -0.07
CA GLY A 41 5.22 -8.89 -0.75
C GLY A 41 3.95 -9.43 -1.41
N HIS A 42 3.16 -8.56 -2.03
CA HIS A 42 1.95 -8.93 -2.75
C HIS A 42 2.14 -8.79 -4.27
N LEU A 43 1.34 -9.52 -5.06
CA LEU A 43 1.38 -9.45 -6.53
C LEU A 43 1.17 -8.02 -7.06
N THR A 44 0.29 -7.24 -6.43
CA THR A 44 0.02 -5.84 -6.80
C THR A 44 1.12 -4.86 -6.37
N HIS A 45 2.22 -5.34 -5.83
CA HIS A 45 3.39 -4.54 -5.48
C HIS A 45 4.53 -4.73 -6.47
N GLY A 46 4.20 -4.74 -7.78
CA GLY A 46 5.18 -4.73 -8.86
C GLY A 46 5.51 -6.07 -9.50
N ASN A 47 4.69 -7.11 -9.30
CA ASN A 47 4.90 -8.36 -10.01
C ASN A 47 4.71 -8.16 -11.53
N PRO A 48 5.64 -8.64 -12.40
CA PRO A 48 5.56 -8.43 -13.85
C PRO A 48 4.29 -8.97 -14.53
N ALA A 49 3.64 -9.97 -13.94
CA ALA A 49 2.37 -10.51 -14.45
C ALA A 49 1.16 -9.63 -14.07
N ASN A 50 1.31 -8.76 -13.07
CA ASN A 50 0.26 -7.89 -12.57
C ASN A 50 0.26 -6.54 -13.28
N PHE A 51 -0.90 -5.82 -13.26
CA PHE A 51 -1.02 -4.47 -13.80
C PHE A 51 0.06 -3.53 -13.25
N SER A 52 0.40 -3.65 -11.97
CA SER A 52 1.35 -2.78 -11.30
C SER A 52 2.74 -2.88 -11.93
N GLY A 53 3.24 -4.09 -12.16
CA GLY A 53 4.53 -4.31 -12.83
C GLY A 53 4.51 -4.04 -14.33
N LYS A 54 3.31 -3.97 -14.96
CA LYS A 54 3.17 -3.63 -16.38
C LYS A 54 3.11 -2.12 -16.64
N LEU A 55 2.54 -1.36 -15.70
CA LEU A 55 2.32 0.07 -15.85
C LEU A 55 3.42 0.91 -15.21
N TYR A 56 4.04 0.45 -14.13
CA TYR A 56 4.97 1.22 -13.31
C TYR A 56 6.35 0.57 -13.23
N GLN A 57 7.36 1.39 -12.98
CA GLN A 57 8.74 0.92 -12.77
C GLN A 57 8.95 0.60 -11.28
N PHE A 58 8.87 -0.68 -10.92
CA PHE A 58 9.10 -1.10 -9.55
C PHE A 58 10.58 -1.36 -9.26
N CYS A 59 11.09 -0.66 -8.25
CA CYS A 59 12.25 -1.09 -7.48
C CYS A 59 11.79 -1.79 -6.20
N GLN A 60 12.65 -2.61 -5.60
CA GLN A 60 12.24 -3.49 -4.52
C GLN A 60 13.12 -3.31 -3.29
N TYR A 61 12.49 -3.43 -2.12
CA TYR A 61 13.16 -3.66 -0.84
C TYR A 61 12.82 -5.05 -0.32
N GLY A 62 13.60 -5.53 0.63
CA GLY A 62 13.41 -6.86 1.19
C GLY A 62 13.56 -6.92 2.70
N VAL A 63 13.89 -8.12 3.16
CA VAL A 63 14.19 -8.42 4.55
C VAL A 63 15.64 -8.87 4.68
N GLY A 64 16.26 -8.57 5.81
CA GLY A 64 17.62 -9.02 6.12
C GLY A 64 17.69 -10.55 6.16
N VAL A 65 18.75 -11.11 5.58
CA VAL A 65 18.97 -12.56 5.46
C VAL A 65 19.06 -13.23 6.84
N ASP A 66 19.69 -12.55 7.79
CA ASP A 66 20.00 -13.14 9.10
C ASP A 66 18.79 -13.13 10.06
N ASN A 67 17.88 -12.17 9.94
CA ASN A 67 16.83 -11.93 10.93
C ASN A 67 15.41 -11.94 10.36
N GLY A 68 15.26 -11.88 9.03
CA GLY A 68 13.97 -11.82 8.36
C GLY A 68 13.18 -10.54 8.63
N LEU A 69 13.84 -9.47 9.08
CA LEU A 69 13.21 -8.17 9.35
C LEU A 69 13.42 -7.22 8.17
N ILE A 70 12.47 -6.30 7.98
CA ILE A 70 12.64 -5.19 7.04
C ILE A 70 13.82 -4.34 7.53
N ASP A 71 14.82 -4.15 6.66
CA ASP A 71 15.94 -3.24 6.91
C ASP A 71 15.54 -1.83 6.45
N TYR A 72 15.16 -0.99 7.42
CA TYR A 72 14.71 0.37 7.15
C TYR A 72 15.84 1.31 6.71
N ASP A 73 17.07 1.03 7.06
CA ASP A 73 18.24 1.84 6.66
C ASP A 73 18.64 1.52 5.21
N GLU A 74 18.60 0.24 4.82
CA GLU A 74 18.72 -0.16 3.43
C GLU A 74 17.57 0.42 2.59
N LEU A 75 16.33 0.32 3.08
CA LEU A 75 15.16 0.89 2.41
C LEU A 75 15.31 2.40 2.20
N ALA A 76 15.77 3.14 3.20
CA ALA A 76 16.03 4.58 3.08
C ALA A 76 17.11 4.87 2.02
N THR A 77 18.16 4.06 1.98
CA THR A 77 19.26 4.17 0.99
C THR A 77 18.72 3.93 -0.43
N VAL A 78 17.92 2.88 -0.62
CA VAL A 78 17.27 2.57 -1.91
C VAL A 78 16.33 3.69 -2.30
N ALA A 79 15.48 4.16 -1.39
CA ALA A 79 14.54 5.25 -1.65
C ALA A 79 15.27 6.55 -2.07
N ALA A 80 16.38 6.88 -1.40
CA ALA A 80 17.19 8.06 -1.74
C ALA A 80 17.82 7.95 -3.13
N ARG A 81 18.29 6.75 -3.51
CA ARG A 81 18.90 6.48 -4.81
C ARG A 81 17.86 6.47 -5.94
N GLU A 82 16.76 5.75 -5.74
CA GLU A 82 15.75 5.52 -6.80
C GLU A 82 14.76 6.68 -6.96
N ARG A 83 14.56 7.49 -5.91
CA ARG A 83 13.62 8.61 -5.90
C ARG A 83 12.23 8.21 -6.39
N PRO A 84 11.57 7.20 -5.78
CA PRO A 84 10.26 6.77 -6.19
C PRO A 84 9.22 7.87 -5.93
N LYS A 85 8.15 7.90 -6.72
CA LYS A 85 6.97 8.75 -6.43
C LYS A 85 6.10 8.18 -5.31
N MET A 86 6.17 6.87 -5.09
CA MET A 86 5.42 6.18 -4.07
C MET A 86 6.25 5.05 -3.46
N ILE A 87 6.12 4.88 -2.14
CA ILE A 87 6.60 3.71 -1.42
C ILE A 87 5.37 2.91 -1.01
N THR A 88 5.30 1.65 -1.43
CA THR A 88 4.24 0.72 -1.06
C THR A 88 4.74 -0.20 0.04
N VAL A 89 4.02 -0.22 1.17
CA VAL A 89 4.32 -1.10 2.30
C VAL A 89 3.13 -2.02 2.57
N GLY A 90 3.43 -3.27 2.89
CA GLY A 90 2.44 -4.30 3.17
C GLY A 90 2.92 -5.64 2.64
N ALA A 91 2.42 -6.69 3.22
CA ALA A 91 2.88 -8.04 2.89
C ALA A 91 1.76 -9.06 3.00
N SER A 92 1.83 -10.08 2.16
CA SER A 92 0.99 -11.28 2.26
C SER A 92 1.55 -12.29 3.26
N ALA A 93 2.88 -12.30 3.44
CA ALA A 93 3.59 -13.31 4.23
C ALA A 93 4.77 -12.67 5.00
N TYR A 94 4.45 -11.75 5.90
CA TYR A 94 5.42 -11.15 6.82
C TYR A 94 4.82 -11.10 8.22
N SER A 95 5.38 -11.89 9.12
CA SER A 95 4.83 -12.15 10.46
C SER A 95 5.41 -11.25 11.57
N ARG A 96 6.07 -10.17 11.19
CA ARG A 96 6.67 -9.20 12.13
C ARG A 96 5.89 -7.89 12.11
N VAL A 97 6.09 -7.08 13.14
CA VAL A 97 5.54 -5.73 13.19
C VAL A 97 6.17 -4.87 12.10
N ILE A 98 5.36 -4.10 11.39
CA ILE A 98 5.81 -3.10 10.43
C ILE A 98 5.82 -1.75 11.13
N ASP A 99 6.96 -1.06 11.09
CA ASP A 99 7.09 0.31 11.60
C ASP A 99 6.63 1.32 10.53
N PHE A 100 5.34 1.63 10.55
CA PHE A 100 4.76 2.58 9.62
C PHE A 100 5.22 4.03 9.86
N ALA A 101 5.63 4.37 11.09
CA ALA A 101 6.17 5.70 11.38
C ALA A 101 7.49 5.89 10.65
N ARG A 102 8.40 4.91 10.75
CA ARG A 102 9.68 4.92 10.05
C ARG A 102 9.51 4.91 8.53
N MET A 103 8.56 4.12 8.01
CA MET A 103 8.19 4.15 6.58
C MET A 103 7.74 5.55 6.13
N GLY A 104 6.89 6.21 6.93
CA GLY A 104 6.44 7.56 6.65
C GLY A 104 7.55 8.61 6.67
N GLU A 105 8.51 8.48 7.58
CA GLU A 105 9.71 9.34 7.61
C GLU A 105 10.54 9.18 6.34
N ILE A 106 10.81 7.94 5.93
CA ILE A 106 11.57 7.64 4.72
C ILE A 106 10.85 8.20 3.48
N ALA A 107 9.56 7.97 3.36
CA ALA A 107 8.77 8.47 2.22
C ALA A 107 8.82 10.01 2.14
N ARG A 108 8.57 10.71 3.24
CA ARG A 108 8.68 12.17 3.31
C ARG A 108 10.09 12.67 2.99
N GLY A 109 11.12 11.96 3.47
CA GLY A 109 12.53 12.31 3.24
C GLY A 109 12.93 12.35 1.75
N VAL A 110 12.23 11.60 0.90
CA VAL A 110 12.48 11.56 -0.54
C VAL A 110 11.37 12.23 -1.37
N GLY A 111 10.33 12.78 -0.73
CA GLY A 111 9.18 13.39 -1.39
C GLY A 111 8.22 12.38 -2.03
N ALA A 112 8.21 11.14 -1.56
CA ALA A 112 7.33 10.08 -2.02
C ALA A 112 6.03 10.03 -1.21
N LEU A 113 4.94 9.59 -1.83
CA LEU A 113 3.71 9.20 -1.15
C LEU A 113 3.91 7.85 -0.44
N LEU A 114 3.32 7.67 0.75
CA LEU A 114 3.30 6.38 1.42
C LEU A 114 1.94 5.71 1.21
N PHE A 115 1.96 4.51 0.66
CA PHE A 115 0.80 3.65 0.48
C PHE A 115 0.96 2.35 1.30
N ALA A 116 0.02 2.07 2.22
CA ALA A 116 0.03 0.88 3.06
C ALA A 116 -1.11 -0.08 2.70
N ASP A 117 -0.77 -1.30 2.28
CA ASP A 117 -1.72 -2.40 2.08
C ASP A 117 -1.73 -3.29 3.32
N ILE A 118 -2.81 -3.20 4.12
CA ILE A 118 -2.95 -3.93 5.38
C ILE A 118 -3.89 -5.13 5.28
N ALA A 119 -4.19 -5.61 4.07
CA ALA A 119 -5.19 -6.67 3.86
C ALA A 119 -5.00 -7.90 4.76
N HIS A 120 -3.77 -8.29 5.04
CA HIS A 120 -3.48 -9.45 5.90
C HIS A 120 -3.46 -9.16 7.40
N ILE A 121 -3.37 -7.89 7.80
CA ILE A 121 -3.27 -7.47 9.21
C ILE A 121 -4.39 -6.51 9.63
N ALA A 122 -5.39 -6.26 8.78
CA ALA A 122 -6.44 -5.28 9.02
C ALA A 122 -7.19 -5.48 10.34
N GLY A 123 -7.48 -6.72 10.70
CA GLY A 123 -8.09 -7.05 11.99
C GLY A 123 -7.19 -6.72 13.18
N LEU A 124 -5.89 -6.96 13.06
CA LEU A 124 -4.91 -6.63 14.10
C LEU A 124 -4.76 -5.11 14.26
N VAL A 125 -4.76 -4.37 13.16
CA VAL A 125 -4.73 -2.90 13.18
C VAL A 125 -6.01 -2.34 13.79
N ALA A 126 -7.19 -2.88 13.40
CA ALA A 126 -8.48 -2.44 13.93
C ALA A 126 -8.63 -2.63 15.43
N THR A 127 -7.97 -3.64 16.01
CA THR A 127 -7.99 -3.96 17.44
C THR A 127 -6.81 -3.39 18.22
N GLY A 128 -5.90 -2.67 17.56
CA GLY A 128 -4.72 -2.08 18.19
C GLY A 128 -3.59 -3.06 18.53
N VAL A 129 -3.68 -4.32 18.08
CA VAL A 129 -2.62 -5.35 18.29
C VAL A 129 -1.42 -5.05 17.38
N HIS A 130 -1.66 -4.48 16.21
CA HIS A 130 -0.62 -4.00 15.30
C HIS A 130 -0.75 -2.48 15.14
N PRO A 131 0.37 -1.72 15.08
CA PRO A 131 0.33 -0.29 14.83
C PRO A 131 -0.47 0.08 13.59
N SER A 132 -1.18 1.20 13.64
CA SER A 132 -1.95 1.70 12.49
C SER A 132 -1.07 2.50 11.53
N PRO A 133 -1.16 2.26 10.20
CA PRO A 133 -0.50 3.10 9.21
C PRO A 133 -1.22 4.45 9.00
N VAL A 134 -2.49 4.57 9.39
CA VAL A 134 -3.34 5.73 9.04
C VAL A 134 -2.73 7.09 9.42
N PRO A 135 -2.08 7.26 10.58
CA PRO A 135 -1.42 8.53 10.91
C PRO A 135 -0.21 8.87 10.02
N HIS A 136 0.38 7.89 9.36
CA HIS A 136 1.67 7.99 8.68
C HIS A 136 1.58 7.91 7.17
N ALA A 137 0.54 7.24 6.64
CA ALA A 137 0.36 6.97 5.22
C ALA A 137 -0.60 7.98 4.56
N ASP A 138 -0.42 8.18 3.24
CA ASP A 138 -1.34 8.95 2.41
C ASP A 138 -2.54 8.10 1.99
N PHE A 139 -2.28 6.81 1.75
CA PHE A 139 -3.29 5.81 1.39
C PHE A 139 -3.12 4.55 2.22
N VAL A 140 -4.24 3.95 2.60
CA VAL A 140 -4.28 2.62 3.23
C VAL A 140 -5.36 1.80 2.53
N THR A 141 -5.02 0.60 2.08
CA THR A 141 -6.00 -0.32 1.52
C THR A 141 -6.13 -1.58 2.37
N THR A 142 -7.29 -2.20 2.28
CA THR A 142 -7.51 -3.53 2.83
C THR A 142 -8.59 -4.27 2.06
N THR A 143 -8.67 -5.57 2.30
CA THR A 143 -9.81 -6.41 1.94
C THR A 143 -10.77 -6.53 3.12
N THR A 144 -12.03 -6.82 2.85
CA THR A 144 -13.04 -7.08 3.88
C THR A 144 -13.15 -8.57 4.26
N HIS A 145 -12.62 -9.47 3.43
CA HIS A 145 -12.84 -10.93 3.51
C HIS A 145 -11.64 -11.74 4.04
N LYS A 146 -10.61 -11.10 4.58
CA LYS A 146 -9.47 -11.75 5.25
C LYS A 146 -9.61 -11.62 6.76
N THR A 147 -8.71 -10.92 7.43
CA THR A 147 -8.74 -10.77 8.88
C THR A 147 -9.94 -9.97 9.42
N LEU A 148 -10.65 -9.21 8.58
CA LEU A 148 -11.91 -8.57 8.94
C LEU A 148 -13.12 -9.52 8.92
N ARG A 149 -12.98 -10.72 8.34
CA ARG A 149 -14.01 -11.78 8.30
C ARG A 149 -15.35 -11.35 7.68
N GLY A 150 -15.34 -10.37 6.80
CA GLY A 150 -16.53 -9.86 6.09
C GLY A 150 -16.75 -10.53 4.73
N PRO A 151 -17.80 -10.11 4.02
CA PRO A 151 -18.02 -10.50 2.62
C PRO A 151 -16.86 -10.00 1.74
N ARG A 152 -16.75 -10.59 0.55
CA ARG A 152 -15.68 -10.23 -0.39
C ARG A 152 -15.86 -8.78 -0.87
N GLY A 153 -14.78 -8.03 -0.76
CA GLY A 153 -14.68 -6.62 -1.14
C GLY A 153 -13.33 -6.03 -0.73
N GLY A 154 -13.16 -4.74 -0.99
CA GLY A 154 -12.02 -3.95 -0.57
C GLY A 154 -12.45 -2.56 -0.11
N LEU A 155 -11.55 -1.87 0.54
CA LEU A 155 -11.75 -0.46 0.89
C LEU A 155 -10.43 0.31 0.82
N ILE A 156 -10.56 1.60 0.60
CA ILE A 156 -9.45 2.55 0.54
C ILE A 156 -9.70 3.61 1.60
N LEU A 157 -8.72 3.82 2.45
CA LEU A 157 -8.65 4.92 3.40
C LEU A 157 -7.61 5.91 2.89
N CYS A 158 -7.86 7.20 2.97
CA CYS A 158 -6.88 8.19 2.53
C CYS A 158 -7.00 9.51 3.32
N ARG A 159 -6.01 10.37 3.13
CA ARG A 159 -6.12 11.76 3.56
C ARG A 159 -7.18 12.48 2.73
N ALA A 160 -7.88 13.44 3.33
CA ALA A 160 -8.96 14.20 2.68
C ALA A 160 -8.54 14.82 1.32
N ALA A 161 -7.29 15.25 1.22
CA ALA A 161 -6.74 15.83 0.00
C ALA A 161 -6.79 14.89 -1.22
N HIS A 162 -6.82 13.58 -1.00
CA HIS A 162 -6.84 12.56 -2.05
C HIS A 162 -8.23 11.97 -2.34
N ALA A 163 -9.24 12.28 -1.51
CA ALA A 163 -10.55 11.64 -1.59
C ALA A 163 -11.18 11.73 -2.98
N LYS A 164 -11.22 12.93 -3.57
CA LYS A 164 -11.80 13.16 -4.91
C LYS A 164 -11.08 12.37 -6.00
N ALA A 165 -9.75 12.26 -5.92
CA ALA A 165 -8.96 11.50 -6.90
C ALA A 165 -9.23 9.99 -6.78
N ILE A 166 -9.35 9.48 -5.55
CA ILE A 166 -9.72 8.09 -5.29
C ILE A 166 -11.13 7.78 -5.80
N ASP A 167 -12.12 8.62 -5.50
CA ASP A 167 -13.50 8.41 -5.96
C ASP A 167 -13.57 8.39 -7.50
N SER A 168 -12.88 9.30 -8.17
CA SER A 168 -12.79 9.32 -9.63
C SER A 168 -12.06 8.11 -10.21
N ALA A 169 -10.99 7.65 -9.55
CA ALA A 169 -10.25 6.46 -9.97
C ALA A 169 -11.08 5.18 -9.79
N MET A 170 -11.97 5.14 -8.79
CA MET A 170 -12.91 4.04 -8.61
C MET A 170 -14.05 4.11 -9.61
N PHE A 171 -14.79 5.22 -9.66
CA PHE A 171 -15.90 5.44 -10.59
C PHE A 171 -15.79 6.85 -11.22
N PRO A 172 -15.73 6.94 -12.55
CA PRO A 172 -15.82 5.87 -13.56
C PRO A 172 -14.47 5.23 -13.94
N GLY A 173 -13.37 5.53 -13.25
CA GLY A 173 -12.03 5.13 -13.68
C GLY A 173 -11.78 3.62 -13.67
N GLY A 174 -12.22 2.91 -12.63
CA GLY A 174 -11.95 1.49 -12.44
C GLY A 174 -13.14 0.56 -12.51
N GLN A 175 -14.37 1.10 -12.49
CA GLN A 175 -15.62 0.32 -12.58
C GLN A 175 -16.78 1.18 -13.07
N GLY A 176 -17.87 0.54 -13.52
CA GLY A 176 -19.06 1.18 -14.07
C GLY A 176 -20.22 1.30 -13.10
N GLY A 177 -20.15 0.71 -11.94
CA GLY A 177 -21.18 0.71 -10.92
C GLY A 177 -20.75 -0.02 -9.66
N PRO A 178 -21.61 -0.09 -8.63
CA PRO A 178 -21.33 -0.79 -7.39
C PRO A 178 -21.16 -2.30 -7.57
#